data_0eec10d004ce866c07a2010e45731dcc
#
_entry.id   0eec10d004ce866c07a2010e45731dcc
#
_cell.length_a   1.000
_cell.length_b   1.000
_cell.length_c   1.000
_cell.angle_alpha   90.00
_cell.angle_beta   90.00
_cell.angle_gamma   90.00
#
_symmetry.space_group_name_H-M   'P 1'
#
loop_
_entity.id
_entity.type
_entity.pdbx_description
1 polymer ?
#
loop_
_entity_poly.entity_id
_entity_poly.type
_entity_poly.pdbx_seq_one_letter_code
_entity_poly.pdbx_strand_id
1 'polypeptide(L)'
;RIKNQIMLLDKEKSSYFCTQTTKNPIMENKKYFFAVDLGATSGRTVVGSLADGRVELKELTRFDNALIETGGHIYWDIFALYNEVVKGLKLAARHRLNIRSIGIDTWGCDFVCVGTDGAILRNPTAYRDPHTFGKMEEYFEQVMDENKVYAKTGIQFMNFNSLFQLYAMHRAGNTALEHADKILFIPDALSYMLTGRTVCEYTVASTSQMLNPQTGELDTELVESVGLHRDQFGTMLHPGTVIGTLTGEVQSLTGLGAVPVVAVAGH
;
A
#
# COMPACT_ATOMS: atom_id res chain seq x y z
N ARG A 1 -3.94 12.24 -16.15
CA ARG A 1 -5.14 12.89 -16.75
C ARG A 1 -6.08 13.51 -15.72
N ILE A 2 -5.89 13.27 -14.41
CA ILE A 2 -6.68 13.92 -13.34
C ILE A 2 -6.14 15.32 -12.98
N LYS A 3 -4.95 15.70 -13.45
CA LYS A 3 -4.28 16.99 -13.12
C LYS A 3 -4.96 18.25 -13.64
N ASN A 4 -5.88 18.20 -14.56
CA ASN A 4 -6.39 19.40 -15.25
C ASN A 4 -7.78 19.89 -14.78
N GLN A 5 -8.39 19.32 -13.72
CA GLN A 5 -9.70 19.78 -13.22
C GLN A 5 -9.67 20.37 -11.81
N ILE A 6 -8.51 20.49 -11.15
CA ILE A 6 -8.40 20.95 -9.74
C ILE A 6 -7.91 22.42 -9.63
N MET A 7 -7.83 23.17 -10.70
CA MET A 7 -7.19 24.50 -10.68
C MET A 7 -8.14 25.71 -10.54
N LEU A 8 -9.30 25.55 -9.94
CA LEU A 8 -10.21 26.68 -9.61
C LEU A 8 -11.01 26.41 -8.33
N LEU A 9 -10.37 26.47 -7.16
CA LEU A 9 -11.06 26.77 -5.91
C LEU A 9 -10.16 27.61 -5.00
N ASP A 10 -10.59 28.81 -4.87
CA ASP A 10 -10.11 30.00 -4.21
C ASP A 10 -9.61 29.81 -2.76
N LYS A 11 -8.51 30.50 -2.43
CA LYS A 11 -7.79 30.48 -1.14
C LYS A 11 -8.53 31.13 0.04
N GLU A 12 -9.79 31.56 -0.11
CA GLU A 12 -10.44 32.40 0.90
C GLU A 12 -11.58 31.76 1.70
N LYS A 13 -11.80 30.43 1.69
CA LYS A 13 -12.89 29.81 2.48
C LYS A 13 -12.43 28.82 3.55
N SER A 14 -11.33 29.12 4.24
CA SER A 14 -10.91 28.34 5.42
C SER A 14 -11.67 28.69 6.72
N SER A 15 -12.65 29.59 6.71
CA SER A 15 -13.27 30.12 7.95
C SER A 15 -14.74 29.75 8.21
N TYR A 16 -15.36 28.85 7.45
CA TYR A 16 -16.80 28.57 7.59
C TYR A 16 -17.19 27.22 8.19
N PHE A 17 -16.42 26.68 9.14
CA PHE A 17 -16.84 25.49 9.89
C PHE A 17 -16.82 25.69 11.42
N CYS A 18 -17.19 26.88 11.90
CA CYS A 18 -17.52 27.05 13.30
C CYS A 18 -18.95 27.60 13.41
N THR A 19 -19.79 26.89 14.19
CA THR A 19 -21.17 27.20 14.59
C THR A 19 -22.26 27.03 13.51
N GLN A 20 -22.80 25.80 13.43
CA GLN A 20 -24.26 25.61 13.52
C GLN A 20 -24.57 24.11 13.77
N THR A 21 -25.00 23.79 14.99
CA THR A 21 -25.66 22.54 15.37
C THR A 21 -27.08 22.52 14.81
N THR A 22 -27.24 22.39 13.51
CA THR A 22 -28.47 21.95 12.90
C THR A 22 -28.26 20.57 12.34
N LYS A 23 -28.87 19.54 12.92
CA LYS A 23 -28.99 18.20 12.35
C LYS A 23 -29.55 18.35 10.94
N ASN A 24 -28.73 18.28 9.92
CA ASN A 24 -29.16 18.28 8.55
C ASN A 24 -29.46 16.82 8.17
N PRO A 25 -30.75 16.39 8.08
CA PRO A 25 -31.10 14.98 7.86
C PRO A 25 -30.62 14.43 6.51
N ILE A 26 -30.13 15.29 5.61
CA ILE A 26 -29.61 14.93 4.29
C ILE A 26 -28.22 14.29 4.37
N MET A 27 -27.43 14.51 5.44
CA MET A 27 -26.09 13.94 5.57
C MET A 27 -26.07 12.49 6.10
N GLU A 28 -27.13 12.03 6.79
CA GLU A 28 -27.17 10.68 7.37
C GLU A 28 -27.25 9.54 6.34
N ASN A 29 -27.68 9.81 5.10
CA ASN A 29 -27.81 8.80 4.04
C ASN A 29 -26.73 8.83 2.95
N LYS A 30 -25.89 9.85 2.91
CA LYS A 30 -24.81 9.93 1.90
C LYS A 30 -23.71 8.94 2.25
N LYS A 31 -23.38 8.06 1.30
CA LYS A 31 -22.32 7.06 1.43
C LYS A 31 -21.00 7.66 0.98
N TYR A 32 -19.95 7.45 1.77
CA TYR A 32 -18.61 7.89 1.46
C TYR A 32 -17.67 6.70 1.34
N PHE A 33 -16.68 6.84 0.50
CA PHE A 33 -15.58 5.89 0.29
C PHE A 33 -14.29 6.61 0.66
N PHE A 34 -13.51 6.01 1.55
CA PHE A 34 -12.24 6.59 1.97
C PHE A 34 -11.12 6.01 1.13
N ALA A 35 -10.33 6.86 0.52
CA ALA A 35 -9.19 6.48 -0.29
C ALA A 35 -7.90 7.04 0.30
N VAL A 36 -6.86 6.22 0.30
CA VAL A 36 -5.47 6.57 0.58
C VAL A 36 -4.72 6.49 -0.74
N ASP A 37 -4.05 7.58 -1.13
CA ASP A 37 -3.27 7.68 -2.36
C ASP A 37 -1.85 8.13 -1.96
N LEU A 38 -0.92 7.17 -1.98
CA LEU A 38 0.47 7.38 -1.58
C LEU A 38 1.40 7.32 -2.80
N GLY A 39 1.93 8.47 -3.15
CA GLY A 39 3.02 8.54 -4.14
C GLY A 39 4.39 8.52 -3.47
N ALA A 40 5.43 8.46 -4.29
CA ALA A 40 6.83 8.42 -3.83
C ALA A 40 7.33 9.71 -3.16
N THR A 41 6.60 10.82 -3.25
CA THR A 41 7.01 12.12 -2.68
C THR A 41 5.96 12.72 -1.76
N SER A 42 4.69 12.32 -1.91
CA SER A 42 3.60 12.83 -1.09
C SER A 42 2.47 11.83 -1.03
N GLY A 43 1.70 11.90 0.04
CA GLY A 43 0.46 11.13 0.21
C GLY A 43 -0.72 12.04 0.51
N ARG A 44 -1.91 11.49 0.34
CA ARG A 44 -3.16 12.15 0.71
C ARG A 44 -4.22 11.15 1.12
N THR A 45 -5.15 11.60 1.95
CA THR A 45 -6.39 10.90 2.21
C THR A 45 -7.55 11.66 1.60
N VAL A 46 -8.44 10.97 0.92
CA VAL A 46 -9.55 11.54 0.17
C VAL A 46 -10.83 10.81 0.54
N VAL A 47 -11.94 11.50 0.61
CA VAL A 47 -13.26 10.88 0.62
C VAL A 47 -13.98 11.15 -0.69
N GLY A 48 -14.49 10.09 -1.28
CA GLY A 48 -15.35 10.13 -2.45
C GLY A 48 -16.79 9.82 -2.10
N SER A 49 -17.73 10.43 -2.80
CA SER A 49 -19.15 10.05 -2.74
C SER A 49 -19.72 9.99 -4.14
N LEU A 50 -20.69 9.12 -4.33
CA LEU A 50 -21.44 9.01 -5.57
C LEU A 50 -22.85 9.57 -5.37
N ALA A 51 -23.20 10.61 -6.13
CA ALA A 51 -24.54 11.20 -6.13
C ALA A 51 -24.93 11.52 -7.58
N ASP A 52 -26.12 11.14 -7.99
CA ASP A 52 -26.68 11.41 -9.34
C ASP A 52 -25.75 11.00 -10.50
N GLY A 53 -25.06 9.85 -10.33
CA GLY A 53 -24.09 9.34 -11.31
C GLY A 53 -22.77 10.12 -11.39
N ARG A 54 -22.53 11.05 -10.48
CA ARG A 54 -21.29 11.85 -10.40
C ARG A 54 -20.49 11.49 -9.14
N VAL A 55 -19.18 11.41 -9.32
CA VAL A 55 -18.23 11.24 -8.22
C VAL A 55 -17.81 12.61 -7.70
N GLU A 56 -18.03 12.89 -6.43
CA GLU A 56 -17.51 14.05 -5.73
C GLU A 56 -16.34 13.62 -4.86
N LEU A 57 -15.20 14.29 -4.96
CA LEU A 57 -14.00 14.01 -4.18
C LEU A 57 -13.69 15.18 -3.25
N LYS A 58 -13.30 14.86 -2.01
CA LYS A 58 -12.82 15.85 -1.04
C LYS A 58 -11.55 15.32 -0.39
N GLU A 59 -10.45 16.05 -0.56
CA GLU A 59 -9.20 15.79 0.16
C GLU A 59 -9.40 16.11 1.66
N LEU A 60 -8.99 15.19 2.52
CA LEU A 60 -9.02 15.38 3.98
C LEU A 60 -7.65 15.76 4.51
N THR A 61 -6.59 15.10 4.05
CA THR A 61 -5.21 15.38 4.44
C THR A 61 -4.28 15.28 3.23
N ARG A 62 -3.19 16.03 3.29
CA ARG A 62 -2.03 15.91 2.42
C ARG A 62 -0.78 16.00 3.25
N PHE A 63 0.22 15.20 2.93
CA PHE A 63 1.48 15.11 3.67
C PHE A 63 2.62 14.71 2.75
N ASP A 64 3.82 15.04 3.17
CA ASP A 64 5.04 14.62 2.48
C ASP A 64 5.38 13.17 2.83
N ASN A 65 5.83 12.40 1.85
CA ASN A 65 6.37 11.07 2.04
C ASN A 65 7.90 11.18 2.09
N ALA A 66 8.43 11.41 3.29
CA ALA A 66 9.85 11.59 3.50
C ALA A 66 10.59 10.27 3.55
N LEU A 67 11.78 10.24 2.93
CA LEU A 67 12.71 9.14 3.03
C LEU A 67 13.60 9.29 4.27
N ILE A 68 13.98 8.17 4.86
CA ILE A 68 14.95 8.09 5.96
C ILE A 68 16.26 7.57 5.38
N GLU A 69 17.32 8.37 5.45
CA GLU A 69 18.66 7.98 5.05
C GLU A 69 19.50 7.70 6.29
N THR A 70 19.93 6.45 6.47
CA THR A 70 20.77 6.04 7.60
C THR A 70 21.52 4.76 7.29
N GLY A 71 22.76 4.64 7.84
CA GLY A 71 23.56 3.43 7.69
C GLY A 71 23.92 3.07 6.23
N GLY A 72 23.91 4.05 5.34
CA GLY A 72 24.18 3.81 3.90
C GLY A 72 22.96 3.31 3.12
N HIS A 73 21.79 3.29 3.73
CA HIS A 73 20.53 2.84 3.13
C HIS A 73 19.45 3.91 3.16
N ILE A 74 18.45 3.74 2.30
CA ILE A 74 17.29 4.60 2.16
C ILE A 74 16.02 3.79 2.49
N TYR A 75 15.20 4.31 3.42
CA TYR A 75 14.00 3.64 3.90
C TYR A 75 12.76 4.52 3.75
N TRP A 76 11.59 3.88 3.60
CA TRP A 76 10.30 4.52 3.86
C TRP A 76 9.97 4.44 5.35
N ASP A 77 9.29 5.45 5.90
CA ASP A 77 8.74 5.36 7.25
C ASP A 77 7.31 4.84 7.20
N ILE A 78 7.16 3.50 7.24
CA ILE A 78 5.83 2.84 7.17
C ILE A 78 4.94 3.24 8.35
N PHE A 79 5.53 3.50 9.52
CA PHE A 79 4.77 3.90 10.71
C PHE A 79 4.28 5.34 10.62
N ALA A 80 5.07 6.24 10.05
CA ALA A 80 4.63 7.60 9.76
C ALA A 80 3.48 7.59 8.74
N LEU A 81 3.58 6.79 7.67
CA LEU A 81 2.51 6.62 6.68
C LEU A 81 1.23 6.09 7.33
N TYR A 82 1.32 5.05 8.16
CA TYR A 82 0.18 4.55 8.92
C TYR A 82 -0.45 5.64 9.81
N ASN A 83 0.35 6.44 10.50
CA ASN A 83 -0.15 7.54 11.33
C ASN A 83 -0.93 8.58 10.51
N GLU A 84 -0.48 8.91 9.29
CA GLU A 84 -1.20 9.82 8.41
C GLU A 84 -2.53 9.21 7.90
N VAL A 85 -2.56 7.90 7.61
CA VAL A 85 -3.81 7.19 7.30
C VAL A 85 -4.79 7.29 8.47
N VAL A 86 -4.34 6.96 9.69
CA VAL A 86 -5.16 7.06 10.92
C VAL A 86 -5.65 8.49 11.15
N LYS A 87 -4.83 9.50 10.90
CA LYS A 87 -5.23 10.91 11.01
C LYS A 87 -6.37 11.27 10.04
N GLY A 88 -6.30 10.79 8.80
CA GLY A 88 -7.38 10.95 7.82
C GLY A 88 -8.68 10.25 8.28
N LEU A 89 -8.58 9.02 8.80
CA LEU A 89 -9.74 8.28 9.34
C LEU A 89 -10.37 8.99 10.55
N LYS A 90 -9.55 9.53 11.46
CA LYS A 90 -10.05 10.37 12.58
C LYS A 90 -10.81 11.61 12.10
N LEU A 91 -10.32 12.25 11.03
CA LEU A 91 -11.03 13.39 10.43
C LEU A 91 -12.36 12.96 9.83
N ALA A 92 -12.42 11.83 9.12
CA ALA A 92 -13.66 11.28 8.59
C ALA A 92 -14.68 11.01 9.71
N ALA A 93 -14.24 10.43 10.84
CA ALA A 93 -15.08 10.19 12.01
C ALA A 93 -15.58 11.50 12.64
N ARG A 94 -14.69 12.49 12.83
CA ARG A 94 -15.07 13.82 13.37
C ARG A 94 -16.11 14.53 12.52
N HIS A 95 -16.03 14.37 11.21
CA HIS A 95 -17.03 14.89 10.26
C HIS A 95 -18.29 14.02 10.16
N ARG A 96 -18.39 12.94 10.94
CA ARG A 96 -19.51 11.99 10.95
C ARG A 96 -19.84 11.45 9.56
N LEU A 97 -18.79 11.20 8.74
CA LEU A 97 -18.96 10.65 7.41
C LEU A 97 -19.32 9.16 7.51
N ASN A 98 -20.37 8.75 6.81
CA ASN A 98 -20.76 7.34 6.71
C ASN A 98 -19.83 6.60 5.74
N ILE A 99 -18.63 6.23 6.22
CA ILE A 99 -17.63 5.53 5.41
C ILE A 99 -18.09 4.10 5.15
N ARG A 100 -18.18 3.72 3.89
CA ARG A 100 -18.64 2.39 3.44
C ARG A 100 -17.48 1.42 3.17
N SER A 101 -16.35 1.93 2.74
CA SER A 101 -15.13 1.16 2.56
C SER A 101 -13.91 2.06 2.57
N ILE A 102 -12.75 1.43 2.78
CA ILE A 102 -11.42 2.02 2.73
C ILE A 102 -10.66 1.32 1.62
N GLY A 103 -10.01 2.08 0.74
CA GLY A 103 -9.07 1.58 -0.27
C GLY A 103 -7.73 2.26 -0.11
N ILE A 104 -6.64 1.51 -0.30
CA ILE A 104 -5.26 2.01 -0.18
C ILE A 104 -4.53 1.71 -1.47
N ASP A 105 -4.01 2.75 -2.10
CA ASP A 105 -3.11 2.68 -3.25
C ASP A 105 -1.77 3.31 -2.90
N THR A 106 -0.68 2.72 -3.37
CA THR A 106 0.69 3.19 -3.11
C THR A 106 1.54 3.02 -4.38
N TRP A 107 2.84 3.27 -4.28
CA TRP A 107 3.82 2.84 -5.29
C TRP A 107 4.04 1.32 -5.23
N GLY A 108 4.55 0.73 -6.30
CA GLY A 108 4.85 -0.71 -6.42
C GLY A 108 6.22 -1.11 -5.89
N CYS A 109 6.56 -2.37 -6.04
CA CYS A 109 7.85 -3.02 -5.84
C CYS A 109 8.32 -3.18 -4.39
N ASP A 110 8.04 -2.23 -3.49
CA ASP A 110 8.53 -2.25 -2.11
C ASP A 110 7.63 -3.07 -1.19
N PHE A 111 8.22 -3.59 -0.13
CA PHE A 111 7.56 -4.50 0.81
C PHE A 111 8.11 -4.36 2.23
N VAL A 112 7.36 -4.87 3.20
CA VAL A 112 7.80 -5.05 4.58
C VAL A 112 7.96 -6.52 4.91
N CYS A 113 8.85 -6.82 5.85
CA CYS A 113 8.98 -8.12 6.50
C CYS A 113 8.23 -8.09 7.83
N VAL A 114 7.38 -9.09 8.06
CA VAL A 114 6.58 -9.27 9.28
C VAL A 114 7.06 -10.52 9.99
N GLY A 115 7.33 -10.44 11.29
CA GLY A 115 7.77 -11.56 12.12
C GLY A 115 6.61 -12.48 12.54
N THR A 116 6.94 -13.62 13.13
CA THR A 116 5.97 -14.62 13.63
C THR A 116 5.06 -14.08 14.75
N ASP A 117 5.47 -13.00 15.41
CA ASP A 117 4.68 -12.27 16.41
C ASP A 117 3.72 -11.23 15.79
N GLY A 118 3.75 -11.09 14.47
CA GLY A 118 2.95 -10.10 13.71
C GLY A 118 3.56 -8.70 13.69
N ALA A 119 4.74 -8.49 14.25
CA ALA A 119 5.42 -7.20 14.23
C ALA A 119 6.10 -6.94 12.87
N ILE A 120 6.05 -5.70 12.39
CA ILE A 120 6.91 -5.26 11.28
C ILE A 120 8.35 -5.20 11.80
N LEU A 121 9.25 -5.98 11.20
CA LEU A 121 10.61 -6.17 11.71
C LEU A 121 11.50 -4.94 11.55
N ARG A 122 11.27 -4.14 10.49
CA ARG A 122 11.90 -2.84 10.29
C ARG A 122 11.18 -2.05 9.20
N ASN A 123 11.52 -0.77 9.07
CA ASN A 123 11.09 0.06 7.94
C ASN A 123 11.52 -0.56 6.60
N PRO A 124 10.65 -0.54 5.56
CA PRO A 124 10.95 -1.09 4.25
C PRO A 124 12.08 -0.30 3.57
N THR A 125 13.01 -1.01 2.94
CA THR A 125 14.02 -0.39 2.08
C THR A 125 13.32 0.22 0.87
N ALA A 126 13.66 1.46 0.54
CA ALA A 126 13.04 2.14 -0.60
C ALA A 126 13.61 1.61 -1.93
N TYR A 127 12.81 1.55 -2.97
CA TYR A 127 13.26 1.14 -4.31
C TYR A 127 14.37 2.04 -4.90
N ARG A 128 14.60 3.20 -4.26
CA ARG A 128 15.69 4.14 -4.61
C ARG A 128 17.01 3.82 -3.92
N ASP A 129 17.01 2.84 -3.02
CA ASP A 129 18.23 2.40 -2.33
C ASP A 129 19.19 1.72 -3.31
N PRO A 130 20.50 1.99 -3.23
CA PRO A 130 21.46 1.43 -4.16
C PRO A 130 21.77 -0.07 -3.95
N HIS A 131 21.15 -0.74 -2.94
CA HIS A 131 21.43 -2.16 -2.62
C HIS A 131 21.15 -3.12 -3.77
N THR A 132 20.34 -2.71 -4.75
CA THR A 132 20.03 -3.52 -5.94
C THR A 132 20.96 -3.27 -7.13
N PHE A 133 21.90 -2.32 -7.04
CA PHE A 133 22.81 -2.04 -8.16
C PHE A 133 23.68 -3.25 -8.49
N GLY A 134 23.64 -3.67 -9.78
CA GLY A 134 24.33 -4.85 -10.28
C GLY A 134 23.68 -6.19 -9.88
N LYS A 135 22.60 -6.18 -9.07
CA LYS A 135 21.97 -7.42 -8.58
C LYS A 135 21.04 -8.07 -9.59
N MET A 136 20.47 -7.32 -10.48
CA MET A 136 19.66 -7.85 -11.57
C MET A 136 20.55 -8.65 -12.54
N GLU A 137 21.68 -8.12 -12.95
CA GLU A 137 22.66 -8.77 -13.82
C GLU A 137 23.23 -10.02 -13.13
N GLU A 138 23.63 -9.90 -11.85
CA GLU A 138 24.11 -11.04 -11.05
C GLU A 138 23.05 -12.16 -10.96
N TYR A 139 21.77 -11.81 -10.79
CA TYR A 139 20.68 -12.78 -10.75
C TYR A 139 20.54 -13.53 -12.07
N PHE A 140 20.59 -12.82 -13.21
CA PHE A 140 20.49 -13.46 -14.53
C PHE A 140 21.69 -14.37 -14.86
N GLU A 141 22.87 -14.02 -14.39
CA GLU A 141 24.07 -14.83 -14.59
C GLU A 141 24.14 -16.07 -13.69
N GLN A 142 23.66 -15.96 -12.44
CA GLN A 142 23.90 -16.97 -11.41
C GLN A 142 22.69 -17.81 -11.05
N VAL A 143 21.46 -17.31 -11.28
CA VAL A 143 20.23 -17.93 -10.76
C VAL A 143 19.30 -18.36 -11.88
N MET A 144 18.84 -17.44 -12.72
CA MET A 144 17.85 -17.74 -13.75
C MET A 144 18.04 -16.85 -14.98
N ASP A 145 18.08 -17.47 -16.15
CA ASP A 145 18.21 -16.77 -17.44
C ASP A 145 17.12 -15.69 -17.64
N GLU A 146 17.50 -14.54 -18.17
CA GLU A 146 16.65 -13.38 -18.40
C GLU A 146 15.39 -13.74 -19.20
N ASN A 147 15.55 -14.50 -20.31
CA ASN A 147 14.41 -14.88 -21.17
C ASN A 147 13.43 -15.78 -20.41
N LYS A 148 13.92 -16.62 -19.50
CA LYS A 148 13.08 -17.48 -18.67
C LYS A 148 12.27 -16.63 -17.69
N VAL A 149 12.87 -15.65 -17.03
CA VAL A 149 12.18 -14.72 -16.14
C VAL A 149 11.12 -13.93 -16.91
N TYR A 150 11.49 -13.39 -18.08
CA TYR A 150 10.56 -12.64 -18.91
C TYR A 150 9.37 -13.50 -19.40
N ALA A 151 9.65 -14.71 -19.84
CA ALA A 151 8.60 -15.65 -20.29
C ALA A 151 7.57 -15.97 -19.20
N LYS A 152 8.00 -15.96 -17.93
CA LYS A 152 7.12 -16.20 -16.77
C LYS A 152 6.29 -14.98 -16.39
N THR A 153 6.83 -13.77 -16.50
CA THR A 153 6.25 -12.57 -15.88
C THR A 153 5.75 -11.54 -16.89
N GLY A 154 6.36 -11.46 -18.05
CA GLY A 154 5.98 -10.55 -19.15
C GLY A 154 6.14 -9.06 -18.87
N ILE A 155 6.79 -8.67 -17.77
CA ILE A 155 6.98 -7.26 -17.41
C ILE A 155 8.42 -6.78 -17.68
N GLN A 156 8.56 -5.47 -17.85
CA GLN A 156 9.87 -4.82 -18.04
C GLN A 156 10.77 -5.04 -16.83
N PHE A 157 12.02 -5.34 -17.08
CA PHE A 157 13.06 -5.43 -16.07
C PHE A 157 13.45 -4.06 -15.54
N MET A 158 13.40 -3.93 -14.22
CA MET A 158 13.93 -2.79 -13.50
C MET A 158 14.69 -3.35 -12.29
N ASN A 159 15.90 -2.86 -12.06
CA ASN A 159 16.75 -3.35 -10.96
C ASN A 159 16.09 -3.26 -9.58
N PHE A 160 15.07 -2.42 -9.43
CA PHE A 160 14.31 -2.22 -8.19
C PHE A 160 13.03 -3.08 -8.11
N ASN A 161 12.68 -3.93 -9.10
CA ASN A 161 11.56 -4.85 -8.94
C ASN A 161 11.80 -5.78 -7.75
N SER A 162 10.73 -6.18 -7.07
CA SER A 162 10.83 -6.88 -5.78
C SER A 162 11.70 -8.12 -5.83
N LEU A 163 11.68 -8.87 -6.94
CA LEU A 163 12.54 -10.03 -7.15
C LEU A 163 14.02 -9.71 -6.91
N PHE A 164 14.51 -8.61 -7.47
CA PHE A 164 15.93 -8.22 -7.36
C PHE A 164 16.25 -7.59 -6.01
N GLN A 165 15.29 -6.91 -5.37
CA GLN A 165 15.42 -6.45 -4.00
C GLN A 165 15.54 -7.63 -3.03
N LEU A 166 14.66 -8.62 -3.15
CA LEU A 166 14.68 -9.85 -2.34
C LEU A 166 15.97 -10.63 -2.56
N TYR A 167 16.41 -10.76 -3.81
CA TYR A 167 17.70 -11.37 -4.14
C TYR A 167 18.86 -10.65 -3.45
N ALA A 168 18.93 -9.33 -3.57
CA ALA A 168 19.97 -8.53 -2.92
C ALA A 168 19.96 -8.70 -1.39
N MET A 169 18.79 -8.69 -0.77
CA MET A 169 18.63 -8.89 0.67
C MET A 169 19.04 -10.31 1.09
N HIS A 170 18.64 -11.33 0.35
CA HIS A 170 19.03 -12.72 0.59
C HIS A 170 20.55 -12.90 0.52
N ARG A 171 21.18 -12.39 -0.54
CA ARG A 171 22.65 -12.44 -0.72
C ARG A 171 23.42 -11.69 0.37
N ALA A 172 22.83 -10.68 0.96
CA ALA A 172 23.43 -9.88 2.04
C ALA A 172 23.19 -10.48 3.44
N GLY A 173 22.46 -11.60 3.59
CA GLY A 173 22.08 -12.15 4.89
C GLY A 173 21.23 -11.16 5.70
N ASN A 174 20.21 -10.59 5.06
CA ASN A 174 19.39 -9.55 5.67
C ASN A 174 18.52 -10.13 6.79
N THR A 175 18.80 -9.73 8.02
CA THR A 175 18.15 -10.28 9.23
C THR A 175 16.63 -10.15 9.20
N ALA A 176 16.08 -9.04 8.68
CA ALA A 176 14.63 -8.90 8.60
C ALA A 176 14.01 -9.89 7.59
N LEU A 177 14.69 -10.18 6.48
CA LEU A 177 14.25 -11.18 5.51
C LEU A 177 14.39 -12.60 6.07
N GLU A 178 15.49 -12.90 6.74
CA GLU A 178 15.75 -14.23 7.34
C GLU A 178 14.73 -14.62 8.40
N HIS A 179 14.17 -13.63 9.11
CA HIS A 179 13.18 -13.85 10.18
C HIS A 179 11.74 -13.50 9.77
N ALA A 180 11.51 -13.23 8.49
CA ALA A 180 10.17 -12.92 7.99
C ALA A 180 9.27 -14.15 7.97
N ASP A 181 8.16 -14.11 8.70
CA ASP A 181 7.04 -15.04 8.51
C ASP A 181 6.20 -14.63 7.31
N LYS A 182 6.00 -13.31 7.13
CA LYS A 182 5.26 -12.76 5.98
C LYS A 182 6.04 -11.63 5.33
N ILE A 183 5.82 -11.49 4.00
CA ILE A 183 6.28 -10.40 3.16
C ILE A 183 5.04 -9.74 2.57
N LEU A 184 4.84 -8.46 2.85
CA LEU A 184 3.66 -7.72 2.42
C LEU A 184 4.09 -6.49 1.60
N PHE A 185 3.53 -6.33 0.40
CA PHE A 185 3.71 -5.10 -0.37
C PHE A 185 3.16 -3.90 0.40
N ILE A 186 3.61 -2.69 0.09
CA ILE A 186 3.27 -1.51 0.92
C ILE A 186 1.76 -1.32 1.12
N PRO A 187 0.87 -1.41 0.10
CA PRO A 187 -0.56 -1.26 0.33
C PRO A 187 -1.14 -2.41 1.15
N ASP A 188 -0.60 -3.63 0.99
CA ASP A 188 -0.99 -4.81 1.77
C ASP A 188 -0.55 -4.67 3.24
N ALA A 189 0.65 -4.11 3.47
CA ALA A 189 1.17 -3.85 4.81
C ALA A 189 0.32 -2.82 5.57
N LEU A 190 -0.07 -1.73 4.92
CA LEU A 190 -0.97 -0.74 5.51
C LEU A 190 -2.37 -1.33 5.76
N SER A 191 -2.86 -2.14 4.83
CA SER A 191 -4.13 -2.89 5.01
C SER A 191 -4.03 -3.88 6.18
N TYR A 192 -2.89 -4.58 6.33
CA TYR A 192 -2.60 -5.44 7.47
C TYR A 192 -2.61 -4.68 8.79
N MET A 193 -1.97 -3.52 8.87
CA MET A 193 -1.96 -2.68 10.07
C MET A 193 -3.37 -2.20 10.47
N LEU A 194 -4.29 -2.09 9.52
CA LEU A 194 -5.69 -1.71 9.76
C LEU A 194 -6.58 -2.91 10.11
N THR A 195 -6.31 -4.09 9.56
CA THR A 195 -7.25 -5.24 9.60
C THR A 195 -6.71 -6.48 10.28
N GLY A 196 -5.39 -6.59 10.46
CA GLY A 196 -4.72 -7.81 10.91
C GLY A 196 -4.71 -8.95 9.87
N ARG A 197 -5.06 -8.68 8.60
CA ARG A 197 -5.12 -9.70 7.54
C ARG A 197 -3.92 -9.60 6.61
N THR A 198 -3.23 -10.71 6.41
CA THR A 198 -2.13 -10.83 5.46
C THR A 198 -2.68 -11.23 4.10
N VAL A 199 -2.47 -10.37 3.11
CA VAL A 199 -2.93 -10.55 1.72
C VAL A 199 -1.82 -10.20 0.75
N CYS A 200 -1.99 -10.58 -0.51
CA CYS A 200 -1.16 -10.20 -1.64
C CYS A 200 -2.11 -9.66 -2.72
N GLU A 201 -2.22 -8.37 -2.88
CA GLU A 201 -3.10 -7.79 -3.89
C GLU A 201 -2.49 -7.99 -5.29
N TYR A 202 -3.31 -8.46 -6.23
CA TYR A 202 -2.87 -8.90 -7.56
C TYR A 202 -2.14 -7.81 -8.35
N THR A 203 -2.66 -6.58 -8.35
CA THR A 203 -2.09 -5.52 -9.20
C THR A 203 -0.76 -5.01 -8.66
N VAL A 204 -0.59 -4.86 -7.34
CA VAL A 204 0.72 -4.52 -6.78
C VAL A 204 1.70 -5.68 -6.94
N ALA A 205 1.25 -6.93 -6.81
CA ALA A 205 2.10 -8.10 -7.04
C ALA A 205 2.62 -8.17 -8.48
N SER A 206 1.91 -7.62 -9.46
CA SER A 206 2.36 -7.58 -10.86
C SER A 206 3.64 -6.74 -11.05
N THR A 207 3.92 -5.81 -10.14
CA THR A 207 5.15 -4.98 -10.19
C THR A 207 6.39 -5.71 -9.66
N SER A 208 6.21 -6.88 -9.06
CA SER A 208 7.25 -7.58 -8.31
C SER A 208 8.29 -8.31 -9.17
N GLN A 209 8.05 -8.55 -10.45
CA GLN A 209 8.77 -9.49 -11.31
C GLN A 209 8.63 -10.96 -10.85
N MET A 210 7.60 -11.27 -10.06
CA MET A 210 7.34 -12.65 -9.59
C MET A 210 5.95 -13.14 -9.94
N LEU A 211 5.01 -12.26 -10.32
CA LEU A 211 3.67 -12.67 -10.73
C LEU A 211 3.69 -13.34 -12.11
N ASN A 212 3.08 -14.52 -12.21
CA ASN A 212 2.82 -15.18 -13.48
C ASN A 212 1.39 -14.83 -13.95
N PRO A 213 1.22 -14.02 -15.01
CA PRO A 213 -0.10 -13.57 -15.44
C PRO A 213 -0.98 -14.70 -16.04
N GLN A 214 -0.39 -15.83 -16.41
CA GLN A 214 -1.13 -16.97 -16.93
C GLN A 214 -1.83 -17.75 -15.82
N THR A 215 -1.19 -17.86 -14.64
CA THR A 215 -1.76 -18.54 -13.47
C THR A 215 -2.51 -17.58 -12.54
N GLY A 216 -2.18 -16.28 -12.60
CA GLY A 216 -2.70 -15.28 -11.68
C GLY A 216 -2.06 -15.34 -10.28
N GLU A 217 -0.95 -16.08 -10.11
CA GLU A 217 -0.27 -16.32 -8.85
C GLU A 217 1.22 -15.92 -8.93
N LEU A 218 1.86 -15.74 -7.79
CA LEU A 218 3.31 -15.61 -7.75
C LEU A 218 3.93 -16.95 -8.22
N ASP A 219 4.87 -16.87 -9.14
CA ASP A 219 5.56 -18.05 -9.69
C ASP A 219 6.47 -18.67 -8.62
N THR A 220 6.21 -19.92 -8.28
CA THR A 220 6.93 -20.64 -7.21
C THR A 220 8.43 -20.69 -7.47
N GLU A 221 8.85 -20.95 -8.72
CA GLU A 221 10.28 -21.03 -9.04
C GLU A 221 10.98 -19.68 -8.83
N LEU A 222 10.34 -18.56 -9.17
CA LEU A 222 10.87 -17.23 -8.92
C LEU A 222 10.93 -16.88 -7.42
N VAL A 223 9.89 -17.24 -6.66
CA VAL A 223 9.87 -17.03 -5.21
C VAL A 223 10.96 -17.87 -4.52
N GLU A 224 11.08 -19.15 -4.87
CA GLU A 224 12.08 -20.06 -4.29
C GLU A 224 13.51 -19.67 -4.68
N SER A 225 13.72 -19.08 -5.86
CA SER A 225 15.02 -18.64 -6.33
C SER A 225 15.68 -17.56 -5.47
N VAL A 226 14.90 -16.86 -4.66
CA VAL A 226 15.37 -15.85 -3.71
C VAL A 226 15.30 -16.32 -2.25
N GLY A 227 15.19 -17.64 -2.05
CA GLY A 227 15.22 -18.28 -0.72
C GLY A 227 13.92 -18.16 0.07
N LEU A 228 12.79 -17.90 -0.60
CA LEU A 228 11.48 -17.71 0.02
C LEU A 228 10.50 -18.82 -0.36
N HIS A 229 9.39 -18.89 0.35
CA HIS A 229 8.29 -19.78 0.07
C HIS A 229 7.02 -18.98 -0.26
N ARG A 230 6.14 -19.57 -1.11
CA ARG A 230 4.90 -18.89 -1.55
C ARG A 230 3.99 -18.51 -0.38
N ASP A 231 3.97 -19.27 0.70
CA ASP A 231 3.15 -19.05 1.89
C ASP A 231 3.62 -17.87 2.76
N GLN A 232 4.84 -17.36 2.53
CA GLN A 232 5.31 -16.13 3.15
C GLN A 232 4.63 -14.88 2.56
N PHE A 233 4.08 -14.97 1.35
CA PHE A 233 3.20 -13.96 0.81
C PHE A 233 1.75 -14.27 1.20
N GLY A 234 0.95 -13.26 1.48
CA GLY A 234 -0.44 -13.44 1.88
C GLY A 234 -1.30 -14.11 0.79
N THR A 235 -2.57 -14.32 1.10
CA THR A 235 -3.54 -14.84 0.13
C THR A 235 -3.70 -13.86 -1.04
N MET A 236 -3.60 -14.37 -2.28
CA MET A 236 -3.82 -13.55 -3.48
C MET A 236 -5.25 -13.05 -3.53
N LEU A 237 -5.43 -11.74 -3.68
CA LEU A 237 -6.73 -11.10 -3.80
C LEU A 237 -6.79 -10.22 -5.05
N HIS A 238 -7.93 -10.24 -5.72
CA HIS A 238 -8.21 -9.34 -6.83
C HIS A 238 -8.90 -8.06 -6.35
N PRO A 239 -8.77 -6.94 -7.11
CA PRO A 239 -9.47 -5.69 -6.83
C PRO A 239 -10.97 -5.88 -6.62
N GLY A 240 -11.54 -5.13 -5.67
CA GLY A 240 -12.94 -5.24 -5.27
C GLY A 240 -13.20 -6.26 -4.16
N THR A 241 -12.22 -7.10 -3.80
CA THR A 241 -12.35 -8.08 -2.71
C THR A 241 -12.18 -7.40 -1.35
N VAL A 242 -13.04 -7.75 -0.39
CA VAL A 242 -12.90 -7.28 1.00
C VAL A 242 -11.74 -8.02 1.66
N ILE A 243 -10.73 -7.30 2.11
CA ILE A 243 -9.56 -7.81 2.85
C ILE A 243 -9.97 -8.19 4.27
N GLY A 244 -10.68 -7.31 4.94
CA GLY A 244 -11.14 -7.43 6.31
C GLY A 244 -11.83 -6.15 6.76
N THR A 245 -12.13 -6.05 8.06
CA THR A 245 -12.64 -4.82 8.67
C THR A 245 -11.61 -4.24 9.63
N LEU A 246 -11.73 -2.95 9.94
CA LEU A 246 -10.89 -2.32 10.95
C LEU A 246 -10.91 -3.15 12.24
N THR A 247 -9.72 -3.41 12.80
CA THR A 247 -9.59 -4.08 14.11
C THR A 247 -10.24 -3.27 15.23
N GLY A 248 -10.58 -3.89 16.35
CA GLY A 248 -11.14 -3.19 17.52
C GLY A 248 -10.23 -2.07 18.03
N GLU A 249 -8.91 -2.26 17.95
CA GLU A 249 -7.93 -1.23 18.29
C GLU A 249 -8.04 -0.01 17.34
N VAL A 250 -8.04 -0.26 16.03
CA VAL A 250 -8.17 0.82 15.02
C VAL A 250 -9.52 1.51 15.11
N GLN A 251 -10.61 0.77 15.37
CA GLN A 251 -11.93 1.36 15.63
C GLN A 251 -11.88 2.32 16.82
N SER A 252 -11.29 1.90 17.94
CA SER A 252 -11.14 2.73 19.13
C SER A 252 -10.26 3.94 18.87
N LEU A 253 -9.16 3.76 18.14
CA LEU A 253 -8.20 4.81 17.82
C LEU A 253 -8.80 5.87 16.90
N THR A 254 -9.64 5.49 15.95
CA THR A 254 -10.18 6.39 14.91
C THR A 254 -11.55 6.95 15.23
N GLY A 255 -12.34 6.24 16.05
CA GLY A 255 -13.75 6.53 16.31
C GLY A 255 -14.68 6.06 15.19
N LEU A 256 -14.20 5.23 14.26
CA LEU A 256 -15.00 4.57 13.24
C LEU A 256 -15.47 3.19 13.73
N GLY A 257 -16.53 2.65 13.13
CA GLY A 257 -16.94 1.25 13.34
C GLY A 257 -16.13 0.26 12.54
N ALA A 258 -16.63 -0.97 12.40
CA ALA A 258 -16.01 -2.05 11.62
C ALA A 258 -16.11 -1.79 10.09
N VAL A 259 -15.48 -0.73 9.62
CA VAL A 259 -15.46 -0.37 8.19
C VAL A 259 -14.61 -1.37 7.41
N PRO A 260 -15.09 -1.93 6.29
CA PRO A 260 -14.30 -2.84 5.46
C PRO A 260 -13.16 -2.12 4.74
N VAL A 261 -12.00 -2.78 4.68
CA VAL A 261 -10.88 -2.45 3.81
C VAL A 261 -10.97 -3.33 2.58
N VAL A 262 -10.85 -2.74 1.40
CA VAL A 262 -11.07 -3.39 0.10
C VAL A 262 -9.80 -3.29 -0.75
N ALA A 263 -9.42 -4.39 -1.37
CA ALA A 263 -8.34 -4.43 -2.37
C ALA A 263 -8.71 -3.51 -3.56
N VAL A 264 -7.78 -2.67 -3.98
CA VAL A 264 -7.99 -1.71 -5.07
C VAL A 264 -7.03 -1.95 -6.21
N ALA A 265 -7.44 -1.61 -7.42
CA ALA A 265 -6.58 -1.66 -8.60
C ALA A 265 -5.70 -0.40 -8.63
N GLY A 266 -4.49 -0.51 -8.11
CA GLY A 266 -3.52 0.58 -8.06
C GLY A 266 -2.50 0.56 -9.21
N HIS A 267 -2.29 -0.62 -9.81
CA HIS A 267 -1.21 -0.86 -10.79
C HIS A 267 -1.70 -1.54 -12.06
#